data_1e398ada86587cde54a44b536d3729d6
#
_entry.id   1e398ada86587cde54a44b536d3729d6
#
_cell.length_a   1.000
_cell.length_b   1.000
_cell.length_c   1.000
_cell.angle_alpha   90.00
_cell.angle_beta   90.00
_cell.angle_gamma   90.00
#
_symmetry.space_group_name_H-M   'P 1'
#
loop_
_entity.id
_entity.type
_entity.pdbx_description
1 polymer ?
#
loop_
_entity_poly.entity_id
_entity_poly.type
_entity_poly.pdbx_seq_one_letter_code
_entity_poly.pdbx_strand_id
1 'polypeptide(L)'
;MQSHLHLLVTVFPSVGLIFVLGLYVAALVKNNGFFTRICLFAFGCLGVLALPSYITGEGSVPQLTGRSSISRFQVHEHYMWSLAAITALALAGLIAWIALWRARRAPKVPGAALITVLCLESVTLVVTAAAAWIGWDINHREFNFPTPADGTPTTWAHIHVILNHFPTVGFVFALLFFIVGVARDNAGMKRASLVTFVICGILGAPTYVTGAAAMFSLTAPPVIGISKAVINAHRDWALISLFGLGATGVAAWLELWRYRYLARYSKTSLSVVLALALITLAVLTETGIRGGYINHPEIRAGSDLLGTDPNMGWSVLIEQAINNVIWFVPWQTVHFFGYTLVFVTVMVVCLRILGAFKSMPFSAVHRLLPLGVAGVVMNVFTGMLMLMADTGRYVNEPSFWPKMFFLPIGAIAVLYFSVSDDLWLVKAGDDATVGSKAIAVLVFASWIIVIMGGRLLPYVTL
;
A
#
# COMPACT_ATOMS: atom_id res chain seq x y z
N MET A 1 -10.14 15.22 20.75
CA MET A 1 -11.08 14.86 19.65
C MET A 1 -10.68 15.52 18.32
N GLN A 2 -10.39 16.82 18.27
CA GLN A 2 -10.02 17.51 17.01
C GLN A 2 -8.71 17.01 16.40
N SER A 3 -7.67 16.74 17.18
CA SER A 3 -6.40 16.18 16.71
C SER A 3 -6.56 14.79 16.06
N HIS A 4 -7.46 13.95 16.61
CA HIS A 4 -7.79 12.66 15.98
C HIS A 4 -8.45 12.83 14.61
N LEU A 5 -9.44 13.75 14.55
CA LEU A 5 -10.13 14.03 13.30
C LEU A 5 -9.18 14.62 12.27
N HIS A 6 -8.25 15.49 12.70
CA HIS A 6 -7.26 16.06 11.80
C HIS A 6 -6.37 14.99 11.18
N LEU A 7 -5.79 14.10 12.00
CA LEU A 7 -4.95 12.99 11.51
C LEU A 7 -5.70 12.04 10.57
N LEU A 8 -6.97 11.76 10.87
CA LEU A 8 -7.79 10.90 10.03
C LEU A 8 -8.15 11.56 8.70
N VAL A 9 -8.51 12.84 8.71
CA VAL A 9 -9.06 13.53 7.54
C VAL A 9 -7.97 14.02 6.59
N THR A 10 -6.80 14.44 7.09
CA THR A 10 -5.68 14.96 6.27
C THR A 10 -5.10 13.93 5.30
N VAL A 11 -5.18 12.65 5.63
CA VAL A 11 -4.66 11.57 4.79
C VAL A 11 -5.42 11.49 3.45
N PHE A 12 -6.73 11.76 3.44
CA PHE A 12 -7.54 11.64 2.23
C PHE A 12 -7.17 12.67 1.15
N PRO A 13 -7.06 13.99 1.39
CA PRO A 13 -6.65 14.92 0.36
C PRO A 13 -5.18 14.74 -0.05
N SER A 14 -4.26 14.41 0.87
CA SER A 14 -2.84 14.30 0.56
C SER A 14 -2.49 13.02 -0.23
N VAL A 15 -2.81 11.86 0.32
CA VAL A 15 -2.52 10.57 -0.34
C VAL A 15 -3.51 10.31 -1.48
N GLY A 16 -4.77 10.71 -1.31
CA GLY A 16 -5.79 10.62 -2.36
C GLY A 16 -5.40 11.37 -3.63
N LEU A 17 -4.74 12.53 -3.51
CA LEU A 17 -4.24 13.29 -4.65
C LEU A 17 -3.24 12.46 -5.48
N ILE A 18 -2.32 11.74 -4.84
CA ILE A 18 -1.35 10.87 -5.52
C ILE A 18 -2.08 9.81 -6.36
N PHE A 19 -3.08 9.13 -5.76
CA PHE A 19 -3.84 8.09 -6.45
C PHE A 19 -4.66 8.63 -7.62
N VAL A 20 -5.38 9.74 -7.41
CA VAL A 20 -6.21 10.33 -8.45
C VAL A 20 -5.36 10.88 -9.59
N LEU A 21 -4.21 11.51 -9.28
CA LEU A 21 -3.28 12.02 -10.29
C LEU A 21 -2.64 10.88 -11.09
N GLY A 22 -2.21 9.81 -10.43
CA GLY A 22 -1.69 8.61 -11.11
C GLY A 22 -2.73 7.96 -12.03
N LEU A 23 -3.98 7.82 -11.58
CA LEU A 23 -5.08 7.31 -12.40
C LEU A 23 -5.41 8.27 -13.55
N TYR A 24 -5.33 9.59 -13.32
CA TYR A 24 -5.56 10.60 -14.35
C TYR A 24 -4.53 10.53 -15.46
N VAL A 25 -3.24 10.46 -15.12
CA VAL A 25 -2.15 10.25 -16.09
C VAL A 25 -2.37 8.96 -16.89
N ALA A 26 -2.68 7.86 -16.23
CA ALA A 26 -2.98 6.59 -16.89
C ALA A 26 -4.19 6.70 -17.84
N ALA A 27 -5.25 7.41 -17.43
CA ALA A 27 -6.43 7.66 -18.25
C ALA A 27 -6.11 8.51 -19.49
N LEU A 28 -5.26 9.53 -19.36
CA LEU A 28 -4.81 10.36 -20.48
C LEU A 28 -3.96 9.55 -21.47
N VAL A 29 -2.98 8.79 -20.99
CA VAL A 29 -2.11 7.94 -21.82
C VAL A 29 -2.93 6.89 -22.60
N LYS A 30 -3.94 6.29 -21.93
CA LYS A 30 -4.84 5.30 -22.56
C LYS A 30 -5.99 5.93 -23.35
N ASN A 31 -6.07 7.26 -23.44
CA ASN A 31 -7.17 8.01 -24.07
C ASN A 31 -8.56 7.55 -23.58
N ASN A 32 -8.69 7.27 -22.28
CA ASN A 32 -9.90 6.75 -21.66
C ASN A 32 -10.76 7.88 -21.09
N GLY A 33 -11.70 8.39 -21.90
CA GLY A 33 -12.55 9.52 -21.52
C GLY A 33 -13.44 9.27 -20.29
N PHE A 34 -13.82 8.03 -20.00
CA PHE A 34 -14.60 7.69 -18.80
C PHE A 34 -13.79 7.90 -17.53
N PHE A 35 -12.60 7.29 -17.43
CA PHE A 35 -11.72 7.49 -16.26
C PHE A 35 -11.21 8.91 -16.15
N THR A 36 -10.96 9.60 -17.26
CA THR A 36 -10.63 11.03 -17.27
C THR A 36 -11.70 11.85 -16.54
N ARG A 37 -12.98 11.63 -16.83
CA ARG A 37 -14.10 12.33 -16.17
C ARG A 37 -14.23 11.98 -14.69
N ILE A 38 -14.00 10.73 -14.32
CA ILE A 38 -13.98 10.28 -12.92
C ILE A 38 -12.87 11.01 -12.15
N CYS A 39 -11.67 11.10 -12.72
CA CYS A 39 -10.57 11.81 -12.07
C CYS A 39 -10.84 13.29 -11.90
N LEU A 40 -11.41 13.97 -12.93
CA LEU A 40 -11.84 15.36 -12.82
C LEU A 40 -12.87 15.58 -11.71
N PHE A 41 -13.81 14.66 -11.56
CA PHE A 41 -14.78 14.68 -10.45
C PHE A 41 -14.09 14.48 -9.10
N ALA A 42 -13.20 13.49 -9.02
CA ALA A 42 -12.46 13.15 -7.80
C ALA A 42 -11.56 14.29 -7.32
N PHE A 43 -10.89 15.02 -8.21
CA PHE A 43 -10.09 16.20 -7.86
C PHE A 43 -10.96 17.28 -7.17
N GLY A 44 -12.16 17.55 -7.67
CA GLY A 44 -13.08 18.45 -7.01
C GLY A 44 -13.50 17.96 -5.62
N CYS A 45 -13.75 16.67 -5.47
CA CYS A 45 -14.05 16.07 -4.17
C CYS A 45 -12.88 16.22 -3.19
N LEU A 46 -11.63 16.03 -3.64
CA LEU A 46 -10.44 16.22 -2.82
C LEU A 46 -10.31 17.69 -2.37
N GLY A 47 -10.61 18.66 -3.26
CA GLY A 47 -10.67 20.08 -2.90
C GLY A 47 -11.69 20.38 -1.80
N VAL A 48 -12.85 19.72 -1.83
CA VAL A 48 -13.87 19.86 -0.76
C VAL A 48 -13.39 19.20 0.53
N LEU A 49 -12.78 18.01 0.46
CA LEU A 49 -12.24 17.28 1.62
C LEU A 49 -11.07 18.00 2.30
N ALA A 50 -10.41 18.92 1.61
CA ALA A 50 -9.38 19.77 2.19
C ALA A 50 -9.90 20.72 3.28
N LEU A 51 -11.16 21.16 3.19
CA LEU A 51 -11.77 22.06 4.17
C LEU A 51 -11.89 21.48 5.58
N PRO A 52 -12.48 20.27 5.77
CA PRO A 52 -12.47 19.63 7.10
C PRO A 52 -11.06 19.38 7.63
N SER A 53 -10.07 19.09 6.78
CA SER A 53 -8.68 18.97 7.20
C SER A 53 -8.14 20.25 7.81
N TYR A 54 -8.43 21.40 7.20
CA TYR A 54 -8.03 22.69 7.73
C TYR A 54 -8.72 23.00 9.07
N ILE A 55 -10.05 22.89 9.12
CA ILE A 55 -10.85 23.21 10.31
C ILE A 55 -10.40 22.37 11.52
N THR A 56 -10.16 21.08 11.31
CA THR A 56 -9.71 20.19 12.38
C THR A 56 -8.26 20.44 12.79
N GLY A 57 -7.41 20.89 11.85
CA GLY A 57 -6.02 21.29 12.11
C GLY A 57 -5.95 22.53 12.98
N GLU A 58 -6.69 23.59 12.60
CA GLU A 58 -6.77 24.83 13.38
C GLU A 58 -7.27 24.56 14.81
N GLY A 59 -8.31 23.74 14.96
CA GLY A 59 -8.80 23.31 16.26
C GLY A 59 -7.84 22.46 17.10
N SER A 60 -6.78 21.94 16.50
CA SER A 60 -5.74 21.16 17.19
C SER A 60 -4.60 22.02 17.74
N VAL A 61 -4.41 23.22 17.22
CA VAL A 61 -3.32 24.14 17.60
C VAL A 61 -3.24 24.40 19.12
N PRO A 62 -4.34 24.70 19.85
CA PRO A 62 -4.25 24.93 21.29
C PRO A 62 -3.72 23.73 22.09
N GLN A 63 -4.03 22.50 21.62
CA GLN A 63 -3.57 21.26 22.27
C GLN A 63 -2.07 21.01 22.07
N LEU A 64 -1.53 21.50 20.96
CA LEU A 64 -0.13 21.36 20.59
C LEU A 64 0.75 22.44 21.20
N THR A 65 0.32 23.70 21.13
CA THR A 65 1.11 24.86 21.60
C THR A 65 1.22 24.95 23.11
N GLY A 66 0.38 24.25 23.87
CA GLY A 66 0.47 24.10 25.33
C GLY A 66 1.60 23.16 25.79
N ARG A 67 2.27 22.48 24.89
CA ARG A 67 3.33 21.53 25.20
C ARG A 67 4.71 22.18 25.04
N SER A 68 5.52 22.13 26.10
CA SER A 68 6.90 22.65 26.09
C SER A 68 7.80 21.97 25.03
N SER A 69 7.37 20.83 24.54
CA SER A 69 8.12 19.96 23.65
C SER A 69 7.87 20.22 22.16
N ILE A 70 6.87 21.04 21.82
CA ILE A 70 6.49 21.32 20.41
C ILE A 70 6.93 22.74 20.08
N SER A 71 7.65 22.90 18.95
CA SER A 71 8.08 24.20 18.45
C SER A 71 6.90 24.99 17.89
N ARG A 72 6.61 26.16 18.47
CA ARG A 72 5.61 27.07 17.92
C ARG A 72 5.93 27.53 16.52
N PHE A 73 7.21 27.60 16.17
CA PHE A 73 7.67 27.96 14.83
C PHE A 73 7.28 26.87 13.82
N GLN A 74 7.50 25.60 14.12
CA GLN A 74 7.11 24.49 13.24
C GLN A 74 5.59 24.41 13.06
N VAL A 75 4.82 24.62 14.13
CA VAL A 75 3.34 24.68 14.02
C VAL A 75 2.90 25.82 13.09
N HIS A 76 3.54 27.00 13.20
CA HIS A 76 3.25 28.14 12.32
C HIS A 76 3.65 27.89 10.86
N GLU A 77 4.82 27.30 10.61
CA GLU A 77 5.24 26.92 9.26
C GLU A 77 4.28 25.89 8.63
N HIS A 78 3.91 24.85 9.39
CA HIS A 78 2.92 23.88 8.92
C HIS A 78 1.58 24.55 8.59
N TYR A 79 1.13 25.49 9.42
CA TYR A 79 -0.08 26.27 9.16
C TYR A 79 -0.02 27.00 7.82
N MET A 80 1.08 27.73 7.55
CA MET A 80 1.24 28.51 6.31
C MET A 80 1.28 27.61 5.08
N TRP A 81 2.02 26.50 5.13
CA TRP A 81 2.07 25.54 4.04
C TRP A 81 0.75 24.79 3.84
N SER A 82 0.04 24.50 4.91
CA SER A 82 -1.29 23.88 4.86
C SER A 82 -2.32 24.80 4.23
N LEU A 83 -2.27 26.10 4.55
CA LEU A 83 -3.15 27.09 3.92
C LEU A 83 -2.89 27.20 2.40
N ALA A 84 -1.61 27.20 2.00
CA ALA A 84 -1.23 27.16 0.59
C ALA A 84 -1.71 25.87 -0.10
N ALA A 85 -1.53 24.70 0.53
CA ALA A 85 -1.96 23.42 -0.01
C ALA A 85 -3.48 23.32 -0.19
N ILE A 86 -4.25 23.76 0.82
CA ILE A 86 -5.72 23.76 0.77
C ILE A 86 -6.23 24.72 -0.30
N THR A 87 -5.63 25.89 -0.40
CA THR A 87 -5.97 26.85 -1.46
C THR A 87 -5.70 26.27 -2.84
N ALA A 88 -4.55 25.64 -3.04
CA ALA A 88 -4.19 24.98 -4.29
C ALA A 88 -5.15 23.82 -4.63
N LEU A 89 -5.47 22.93 -3.65
CA LEU A 89 -6.44 21.85 -3.82
C LEU A 89 -7.84 22.36 -4.19
N ALA A 90 -8.31 23.40 -3.49
CA ALA A 90 -9.63 23.96 -3.75
C ALA A 90 -9.71 24.60 -5.15
N LEU A 91 -8.69 25.36 -5.55
CA LEU A 91 -8.64 26.02 -6.86
C LEU A 91 -8.49 25.00 -8.00
N ALA A 92 -7.56 24.04 -7.87
CA ALA A 92 -7.34 23.00 -8.87
C ALA A 92 -8.58 22.09 -9.02
N GLY A 93 -9.18 21.69 -7.91
CA GLY A 93 -10.41 20.91 -7.89
C GLY A 93 -11.60 21.64 -8.50
N LEU A 94 -11.75 22.95 -8.21
CA LEU A 94 -12.78 23.80 -8.83
C LEU A 94 -12.58 23.89 -10.35
N ILE A 95 -11.34 24.08 -10.82
CA ILE A 95 -11.01 24.12 -12.25
C ILE A 95 -11.31 22.77 -12.90
N ALA A 96 -11.00 21.65 -12.24
CA ALA A 96 -11.35 20.32 -12.70
C ALA A 96 -12.87 20.14 -12.83
N TRP A 97 -13.66 20.61 -11.87
CA TRP A 97 -15.13 20.58 -11.95
C TRP A 97 -15.68 21.49 -13.05
N ILE A 98 -15.10 22.68 -13.23
CA ILE A 98 -15.47 23.58 -14.35
C ILE A 98 -15.18 22.91 -15.70
N ALA A 99 -14.01 22.26 -15.85
CA ALA A 99 -13.67 21.52 -17.06
C ALA A 99 -14.66 20.39 -17.32
N LEU A 100 -15.01 19.63 -16.30
CA LEU A 100 -16.00 18.54 -16.37
C LEU A 100 -17.40 19.10 -16.71
N TRP A 101 -17.83 20.19 -16.08
CA TRP A 101 -19.14 20.79 -16.32
C TRP A 101 -19.25 21.37 -17.74
N ARG A 102 -18.23 22.06 -18.23
CA ARG A 102 -18.20 22.58 -19.61
C ARG A 102 -18.25 21.45 -20.64
N ALA A 103 -17.60 20.32 -20.33
CA ALA A 103 -17.58 19.15 -21.20
C ALA A 103 -18.77 18.19 -21.00
N ARG A 104 -19.77 18.50 -20.17
CA ARG A 104 -20.86 17.58 -19.82
C ARG A 104 -21.68 17.06 -21.01
N ARG A 105 -21.81 17.86 -22.07
CA ARG A 105 -22.51 17.51 -23.31
C ARG A 105 -21.58 17.20 -24.48
N ALA A 106 -20.27 17.37 -24.30
CA ALA A 106 -19.27 17.09 -25.31
C ALA A 106 -18.84 15.62 -25.26
N PRO A 107 -18.50 14.99 -26.40
CA PRO A 107 -18.00 13.62 -26.41
C PRO A 107 -16.66 13.49 -25.70
N LYS A 108 -15.83 14.53 -25.75
CA LYS A 108 -14.48 14.57 -25.11
C LYS A 108 -14.28 15.88 -24.36
N VAL A 109 -13.47 15.83 -23.29
CA VAL A 109 -12.98 17.03 -22.61
C VAL A 109 -11.88 17.66 -23.48
N PRO A 110 -11.86 19.01 -23.68
CA PRO A 110 -10.83 19.67 -24.48
C PRO A 110 -9.41 19.40 -23.93
N GLY A 111 -8.45 19.10 -24.84
CA GLY A 111 -7.07 18.76 -24.46
C GLY A 111 -6.38 19.86 -23.65
N ALA A 112 -6.60 21.13 -24.00
CA ALA A 112 -6.07 22.27 -23.22
C ALA A 112 -6.54 22.22 -21.75
N ALA A 113 -7.82 21.95 -21.50
CA ALA A 113 -8.35 21.84 -20.14
C ALA A 113 -7.72 20.65 -19.39
N LEU A 114 -7.49 19.53 -20.07
CA LEU A 114 -6.83 18.35 -19.48
C LEU A 114 -5.39 18.67 -19.06
N ILE A 115 -4.62 19.36 -19.93
CA ILE A 115 -3.25 19.75 -19.62
C ILE A 115 -3.23 20.77 -18.48
N THR A 116 -4.13 21.77 -18.48
CA THR A 116 -4.24 22.73 -17.39
C THR A 116 -4.48 22.05 -16.04
N VAL A 117 -5.43 21.11 -15.97
CA VAL A 117 -5.70 20.37 -14.73
C VAL A 117 -4.49 19.53 -14.34
N LEU A 118 -3.82 18.85 -15.29
CA LEU A 118 -2.62 18.07 -15.00
C LEU A 118 -1.51 18.92 -14.37
N CYS A 119 -1.24 20.11 -14.93
CA CYS A 119 -0.22 21.03 -14.40
C CYS A 119 -0.59 21.53 -13.01
N LEU A 120 -1.84 21.96 -12.82
CA LEU A 120 -2.31 22.49 -11.53
C LEU A 120 -2.25 21.41 -10.44
N GLU A 121 -2.75 20.20 -10.71
CA GLU A 121 -2.74 19.11 -9.74
C GLU A 121 -1.31 18.60 -9.44
N SER A 122 -0.39 18.69 -10.41
CA SER A 122 1.03 18.38 -10.17
C SER A 122 1.69 19.42 -9.25
N VAL A 123 1.41 20.70 -9.43
CA VAL A 123 1.88 21.78 -8.52
C VAL A 123 1.23 21.61 -7.14
N THR A 124 -0.06 21.33 -7.11
CA THR A 124 -0.80 21.06 -5.87
C THR A 124 -0.20 19.89 -5.10
N LEU A 125 0.22 18.84 -5.79
CA LEU A 125 0.89 17.70 -5.16
C LEU A 125 2.20 18.11 -4.47
N VAL A 126 3.02 18.94 -5.11
CA VAL A 126 4.27 19.43 -4.51
C VAL A 126 4.02 20.24 -3.25
N VAL A 127 3.06 21.18 -3.30
CA VAL A 127 2.72 22.03 -2.15
C VAL A 127 2.10 21.20 -1.01
N THR A 128 1.24 20.23 -1.34
CA THR A 128 0.63 19.33 -0.36
C THR A 128 1.66 18.40 0.28
N ALA A 129 2.63 17.91 -0.50
CA ALA A 129 3.73 17.10 0.02
C ALA A 129 4.63 17.90 0.97
N ALA A 130 4.92 19.17 0.66
CA ALA A 130 5.67 20.06 1.56
C ALA A 130 4.91 20.30 2.87
N ALA A 131 3.61 20.62 2.80
CA ALA A 131 2.78 20.79 3.98
C ALA A 131 2.73 19.52 4.85
N ALA A 132 2.56 18.34 4.22
CA ALA A 132 2.55 17.07 4.92
C ALA A 132 3.88 16.76 5.59
N TRP A 133 5.01 17.03 4.91
CA TRP A 133 6.35 16.86 5.47
C TRP A 133 6.56 17.70 6.73
N ILE A 134 6.26 19.00 6.67
CA ILE A 134 6.42 19.92 7.81
C ILE A 134 5.47 19.54 8.95
N GLY A 135 4.21 19.16 8.63
CA GLY A 135 3.26 18.71 9.64
C GLY A 135 3.71 17.43 10.34
N TRP A 136 4.40 16.59 9.61
CA TRP A 136 4.95 15.37 10.16
C TRP A 136 6.06 15.63 11.16
N ASP A 137 6.97 16.56 10.88
CA ASP A 137 8.07 16.94 11.76
C ASP A 137 7.60 17.47 13.13
N ILE A 138 6.36 17.95 13.26
CA ILE A 138 5.82 18.46 14.53
C ILE A 138 5.73 17.37 15.60
N ASN A 139 5.28 16.18 15.23
CA ASN A 139 5.00 15.09 16.17
C ASN A 139 6.02 13.94 16.10
N HIS A 140 6.77 13.87 15.02
CA HIS A 140 7.80 12.85 14.84
C HIS A 140 9.15 13.38 15.26
N ARG A 141 9.37 13.42 16.57
CA ARG A 141 10.61 13.93 17.17
C ARG A 141 11.82 13.11 16.80
N GLU A 142 11.65 11.84 16.51
CA GLU A 142 12.67 10.95 16.01
C GLU A 142 13.34 11.47 14.73
N PHE A 143 12.70 12.45 14.03
CA PHE A 143 13.25 13.10 12.85
C PHE A 143 14.03 14.37 13.16
N ASN A 144 13.66 15.06 14.24
CA ASN A 144 14.24 16.34 14.65
C ASN A 144 15.42 16.19 15.62
N PHE A 145 15.66 14.98 16.13
CA PHE A 145 16.83 14.75 16.95
C PHE A 145 18.07 14.57 16.04
N PRO A 146 19.23 15.17 16.43
CA PRO A 146 20.48 14.61 15.95
C PRO A 146 20.37 13.10 16.19
N THR A 147 20.76 12.31 15.20
CA THR A 147 20.85 10.85 15.31
C THR A 147 21.21 10.49 16.74
N PRO A 148 20.47 9.61 17.42
CA PRO A 148 20.82 9.18 18.76
C PRO A 148 22.33 8.96 18.81
N ALA A 149 22.99 9.31 19.90
CA ALA A 149 24.45 9.27 20.01
C ALA A 149 25.03 7.88 19.66
N ASP A 150 24.18 6.86 19.56
CA ASP A 150 24.47 5.49 19.16
C ASP A 150 24.30 5.20 17.65
N GLY A 151 23.92 6.23 16.85
CA GLY A 151 23.79 6.07 15.39
C GLY A 151 22.58 5.25 14.92
N THR A 152 21.60 4.95 15.77
CA THR A 152 20.40 4.15 15.39
C THR A 152 19.56 4.91 14.37
N PRO A 153 19.41 4.42 13.11
CA PRO A 153 18.69 5.17 12.10
C PRO A 153 17.17 5.04 12.34
N THR A 154 16.50 6.16 12.53
CA THR A 154 15.04 6.26 12.59
C THR A 154 14.37 6.16 11.20
N THR A 155 15.14 5.93 10.16
CA THR A 155 14.73 5.84 8.75
C THR A 155 13.61 4.84 8.52
N TRP A 156 13.57 3.73 9.25
CA TRP A 156 12.51 2.71 9.09
C TRP A 156 11.16 3.17 9.57
N ALA A 157 11.09 3.98 10.63
CA ALA A 157 9.84 4.58 11.08
C ALA A 157 9.25 5.49 10.01
N HIS A 158 10.10 6.29 9.34
CA HIS A 158 9.71 7.14 8.21
C HIS A 158 9.14 6.34 7.05
N ILE A 159 9.91 5.36 6.58
CA ILE A 159 9.53 4.51 5.45
C ILE A 159 8.22 3.80 5.76
N HIS A 160 8.05 3.29 6.98
CA HIS A 160 6.82 2.63 7.39
C HIS A 160 5.62 3.56 7.33
N VAL A 161 5.73 4.77 7.88
CA VAL A 161 4.61 5.73 7.89
C VAL A 161 4.26 6.20 6.48
N ILE A 162 5.24 6.44 5.61
CA ILE A 162 4.96 6.75 4.20
C ILE A 162 4.27 5.57 3.51
N LEU A 163 4.84 4.37 3.66
CA LEU A 163 4.41 3.19 2.92
C LEU A 163 3.03 2.70 3.35
N ASN A 164 2.68 2.77 4.64
CA ASN A 164 1.40 2.28 5.15
C ASN A 164 0.18 3.00 4.58
N HIS A 165 0.34 4.26 4.16
CA HIS A 165 -0.74 5.03 3.57
C HIS A 165 -1.18 4.49 2.20
N PHE A 166 -0.29 3.84 1.44
CA PHE A 166 -0.65 3.29 0.13
C PHE A 166 -1.66 2.13 0.24
N PRO A 167 -1.44 1.06 1.01
CA PRO A 167 -2.45 0.02 1.15
C PRO A 167 -3.70 0.50 1.90
N THR A 168 -3.59 1.40 2.88
CA THR A 168 -4.75 1.83 3.69
C THR A 168 -5.68 2.76 2.90
N VAL A 169 -5.16 3.85 2.36
CA VAL A 169 -5.96 4.82 1.60
C VAL A 169 -6.37 4.26 0.24
N GLY A 170 -5.44 3.57 -0.45
CA GLY A 170 -5.72 2.88 -1.70
C GLY A 170 -6.84 1.87 -1.56
N PHE A 171 -6.93 1.18 -0.41
CA PHE A 171 -8.00 0.22 -0.12
C PHE A 171 -9.37 0.90 -0.01
N VAL A 172 -9.46 2.06 0.62
CA VAL A 172 -10.71 2.84 0.70
C VAL A 172 -11.18 3.24 -0.70
N PHE A 173 -10.28 3.76 -1.54
CA PHE A 173 -10.62 4.11 -2.93
C PHE A 173 -11.03 2.89 -3.74
N ALA A 174 -10.32 1.75 -3.58
CA ALA A 174 -10.70 0.51 -4.23
C ALA A 174 -12.12 0.07 -3.84
N LEU A 175 -12.47 0.15 -2.56
CA LEU A 175 -13.80 -0.21 -2.05
C LEU A 175 -14.89 0.71 -2.61
N LEU A 176 -14.66 2.02 -2.62
CA LEU A 176 -15.60 2.99 -3.20
C LEU A 176 -15.84 2.71 -4.70
N PHE A 177 -14.78 2.51 -5.48
CA PHE A 177 -14.90 2.16 -6.90
C PHE A 177 -15.56 0.80 -7.10
N PHE A 178 -15.29 -0.15 -6.20
CA PHE A 178 -15.92 -1.47 -6.25
C PHE A 178 -17.42 -1.38 -6.04
N ILE A 179 -17.88 -0.70 -4.99
CA ILE A 179 -19.29 -0.51 -4.69
C ILE A 179 -20.02 0.17 -5.87
N VAL A 180 -19.45 1.28 -6.38
CA VAL A 180 -20.03 1.98 -7.53
C VAL A 180 -20.01 1.11 -8.79
N GLY A 181 -18.92 0.38 -9.04
CA GLY A 181 -18.75 -0.52 -10.17
C GLY A 181 -19.75 -1.67 -10.16
N VAL A 182 -20.05 -2.24 -8.99
CA VAL A 182 -21.07 -3.28 -8.81
C VAL A 182 -22.47 -2.71 -8.96
N ALA A 183 -22.77 -1.58 -8.28
CA ALA A 183 -24.09 -0.95 -8.32
C ALA A 183 -24.49 -0.45 -9.73
N ARG A 184 -23.49 0.01 -10.52
CA ARG A 184 -23.70 0.50 -11.90
C ARG A 184 -23.45 -0.55 -12.97
N ASP A 185 -23.16 -1.78 -12.59
CA ASP A 185 -22.73 -2.88 -13.47
C ASP A 185 -21.60 -2.49 -14.45
N ASN A 186 -20.68 -1.63 -14.01
CA ASN A 186 -19.59 -1.12 -14.83
C ASN A 186 -18.37 -2.04 -14.76
N ALA A 187 -18.08 -2.76 -15.86
CA ALA A 187 -16.98 -3.71 -15.94
C ALA A 187 -15.58 -3.06 -15.73
N GLY A 188 -15.39 -1.83 -16.24
CA GLY A 188 -14.13 -1.09 -16.09
C GLY A 188 -13.86 -0.72 -14.63
N MET A 189 -14.86 -0.24 -13.91
CA MET A 189 -14.73 0.09 -12.48
C MET A 189 -14.50 -1.16 -11.63
N LYS A 190 -15.24 -2.26 -11.91
CA LYS A 190 -15.00 -3.56 -11.25
C LYS A 190 -13.56 -4.01 -11.45
N ARG A 191 -13.06 -3.97 -12.69
CA ARG A 191 -11.67 -4.35 -13.00
C ARG A 191 -10.65 -3.48 -12.28
N ALA A 192 -10.81 -2.14 -12.32
CA ALA A 192 -9.91 -1.21 -11.67
C ALA A 192 -9.86 -1.43 -10.15
N SER A 193 -11.02 -1.58 -9.49
CA SER A 193 -11.08 -1.83 -8.05
C SER A 193 -10.47 -3.17 -7.65
N LEU A 194 -10.75 -4.24 -8.39
CA LEU A 194 -10.15 -5.56 -8.14
C LEU A 194 -8.62 -5.52 -8.30
N VAL A 195 -8.09 -4.84 -9.33
CA VAL A 195 -6.64 -4.64 -9.50
C VAL A 195 -6.06 -3.87 -8.32
N THR A 196 -6.73 -2.81 -7.86
CA THR A 196 -6.27 -2.01 -6.72
C THR A 196 -6.28 -2.82 -5.42
N PHE A 197 -7.28 -3.66 -5.17
CA PHE A 197 -7.26 -4.58 -4.02
C PHE A 197 -6.08 -5.56 -4.06
N VAL A 198 -5.73 -6.08 -5.23
CA VAL A 198 -4.55 -6.94 -5.38
C VAL A 198 -3.27 -6.17 -5.05
N ILE A 199 -3.13 -4.95 -5.55
CA ILE A 199 -1.97 -4.08 -5.27
C ILE A 199 -1.88 -3.78 -3.77
N CYS A 200 -3.00 -3.43 -3.11
CA CYS A 200 -3.03 -3.22 -1.65
C CYS A 200 -2.62 -4.48 -0.89
N GLY A 201 -3.09 -5.66 -1.31
CA GLY A 201 -2.68 -6.94 -0.74
C GLY A 201 -1.17 -7.20 -0.86
N ILE A 202 -0.59 -6.91 -2.03
CA ILE A 202 0.86 -7.05 -2.26
C ILE A 202 1.65 -6.06 -1.38
N LEU A 203 1.20 -4.80 -1.29
CA LEU A 203 1.87 -3.76 -0.50
C LEU A 203 1.74 -3.96 1.01
N GLY A 204 0.78 -4.77 1.47
CA GLY A 204 0.66 -5.13 2.88
C GLY A 204 1.92 -5.79 3.45
N ALA A 205 2.58 -6.65 2.68
CA ALA A 205 3.79 -7.34 3.12
C ALA A 205 4.98 -6.38 3.38
N PRO A 206 5.43 -5.53 2.43
CA PRO A 206 6.50 -4.59 2.72
C PRO A 206 6.11 -3.54 3.78
N THR A 207 4.83 -3.19 3.90
CA THR A 207 4.34 -2.32 4.98
C THR A 207 4.55 -2.97 6.34
N TYR A 208 4.19 -4.24 6.51
CA TYR A 208 4.41 -4.96 7.77
C TYR A 208 5.90 -5.10 8.10
N VAL A 209 6.73 -5.43 7.10
CA VAL A 209 8.19 -5.58 7.27
C VAL A 209 8.85 -4.27 7.71
N THR A 210 8.50 -3.15 7.08
CA THR A 210 9.02 -1.84 7.49
C THR A 210 8.53 -1.42 8.87
N GLY A 211 7.31 -1.82 9.27
CA GLY A 211 6.79 -1.67 10.63
C GLY A 211 7.57 -2.49 11.66
N ALA A 212 7.95 -3.72 11.33
CA ALA A 212 8.79 -4.55 12.19
C ALA A 212 10.19 -3.94 12.36
N ALA A 213 10.79 -3.42 11.29
CA ALA A 213 12.06 -2.71 11.34
C ALA A 213 11.97 -1.41 12.17
N ALA A 214 10.88 -0.65 12.01
CA ALA A 214 10.60 0.52 12.82
C ALA A 214 10.47 0.17 14.31
N MET A 215 9.71 -0.87 14.62
CA MET A 215 9.59 -1.38 16.00
C MET A 215 10.96 -1.70 16.58
N PHE A 216 11.81 -2.43 15.85
CA PHE A 216 13.16 -2.78 16.32
C PHE A 216 13.99 -1.53 16.59
N SER A 217 14.01 -0.56 15.67
CA SER A 217 14.78 0.70 15.83
C SER A 217 14.27 1.60 16.96
N LEU A 218 12.99 1.48 17.35
CA LEU A 218 12.39 2.28 18.41
C LEU A 218 12.44 1.60 19.80
N THR A 219 12.70 0.30 19.84
CA THR A 219 12.70 -0.47 21.09
C THR A 219 14.04 -1.04 21.49
N ALA A 220 15.05 -0.98 20.61
CA ALA A 220 16.39 -1.52 20.86
C ALA A 220 17.50 -0.59 20.31
N PRO A 221 18.00 0.44 21.05
CA PRO A 221 17.63 0.85 22.41
C PRO A 221 16.26 1.55 22.50
N PRO A 222 15.62 1.56 23.69
CA PRO A 222 14.32 2.19 23.85
C PRO A 222 14.37 3.71 23.65
N VAL A 223 13.49 4.22 22.79
CA VAL A 223 13.33 5.67 22.58
C VAL A 223 12.44 6.25 23.67
N ILE A 224 12.86 7.36 24.27
CA ILE A 224 12.12 8.03 25.34
C ILE A 224 10.75 8.49 24.85
N GLY A 225 9.70 8.15 25.60
CA GLY A 225 8.33 8.54 25.31
C GLY A 225 7.56 7.56 24.41
N ILE A 226 8.21 6.53 23.87
CA ILE A 226 7.58 5.47 23.08
C ILE A 226 7.34 4.24 23.94
N SER A 227 6.10 3.76 23.98
CA SER A 227 5.71 2.58 24.76
C SER A 227 5.73 1.31 23.90
N LYS A 228 6.54 0.32 24.30
CA LYS A 228 6.58 -1.00 23.67
C LYS A 228 5.21 -1.71 23.71
N ALA A 229 4.43 -1.52 24.77
CA ALA A 229 3.09 -2.10 24.89
C ALA A 229 2.14 -1.53 23.81
N VAL A 230 2.21 -0.22 23.55
CA VAL A 230 1.41 0.42 22.49
C VAL A 230 1.84 -0.06 21.11
N ILE A 231 3.15 -0.23 20.88
CA ILE A 231 3.67 -0.80 19.63
C ILE A 231 3.15 -2.23 19.42
N ASN A 232 3.20 -3.08 20.46
CA ASN A 232 2.71 -4.45 20.37
C ASN A 232 1.20 -4.51 20.08
N ALA A 233 0.40 -3.65 20.71
CA ALA A 233 -1.02 -3.54 20.42
C ALA A 233 -1.30 -3.12 18.96
N HIS A 234 -0.51 -2.21 18.41
CA HIS A 234 -0.56 -1.86 16.97
C HIS A 234 -0.14 -3.03 16.09
N ARG A 235 0.96 -3.73 16.44
CA ARG A 235 1.51 -4.89 15.70
C ARG A 235 0.48 -6.02 15.61
N ASP A 236 -0.28 -6.27 16.67
CA ASP A 236 -1.33 -7.29 16.70
C ASP A 236 -2.39 -7.04 15.62
N TRP A 237 -2.89 -5.83 15.53
CA TRP A 237 -3.88 -5.45 14.54
C TRP A 237 -3.29 -5.32 13.13
N ALA A 238 -2.03 -4.91 13.03
CA ALA A 238 -1.30 -4.87 11.76
C ALA A 238 -1.13 -6.27 11.15
N LEU A 239 -0.92 -7.31 11.99
CA LEU A 239 -0.86 -8.69 11.53
C LEU A 239 -2.21 -9.17 10.98
N ILE A 240 -3.31 -8.87 11.66
CA ILE A 240 -4.67 -9.19 11.18
C ILE A 240 -4.96 -8.41 9.90
N SER A 241 -4.56 -7.14 9.81
CA SER A 241 -4.68 -6.32 8.59
C SER A 241 -3.93 -6.92 7.41
N LEU A 242 -2.72 -7.41 7.62
CA LEU A 242 -1.93 -8.08 6.58
C LEU A 242 -2.68 -9.27 5.99
N PHE A 243 -3.28 -10.11 6.85
CA PHE A 243 -4.10 -11.25 6.39
C PHE A 243 -5.38 -10.81 5.70
N GLY A 244 -6.05 -9.78 6.20
CA GLY A 244 -7.23 -9.20 5.57
C GLY A 244 -6.95 -8.64 4.18
N LEU A 245 -5.89 -7.85 4.04
CA LEU A 245 -5.41 -7.31 2.77
C LEU A 245 -5.04 -8.43 1.80
N GLY A 246 -4.31 -9.45 2.27
CA GLY A 246 -3.93 -10.61 1.49
C GLY A 246 -5.14 -11.41 1.01
N ALA A 247 -6.08 -11.75 1.90
CA ALA A 247 -7.28 -12.50 1.57
C ALA A 247 -8.17 -11.76 0.56
N THR A 248 -8.39 -10.44 0.77
CA THR A 248 -9.14 -9.60 -0.17
C THR A 248 -8.43 -9.52 -1.52
N GLY A 249 -7.11 -9.34 -1.53
CA GLY A 249 -6.29 -9.31 -2.74
C GLY A 249 -6.34 -10.62 -3.51
N VAL A 250 -6.23 -11.77 -2.85
CA VAL A 250 -6.34 -13.10 -3.48
C VAL A 250 -7.73 -13.33 -4.05
N ALA A 251 -8.79 -13.01 -3.31
CA ALA A 251 -10.17 -13.15 -3.81
C ALA A 251 -10.42 -12.26 -5.03
N ALA A 252 -9.92 -11.02 -5.01
CA ALA A 252 -9.99 -10.09 -6.13
C ALA A 252 -9.19 -10.61 -7.33
N TRP A 253 -7.98 -11.14 -7.10
CA TRP A 253 -7.15 -11.70 -8.15
C TRP A 253 -7.79 -12.94 -8.81
N LEU A 254 -8.36 -13.84 -8.01
CA LEU A 254 -9.08 -15.02 -8.51
C LEU A 254 -10.24 -14.62 -9.42
N GLU A 255 -10.97 -13.55 -9.09
CA GLU A 255 -12.04 -13.06 -9.94
C GLU A 255 -11.53 -12.45 -11.25
N LEU A 256 -10.43 -11.69 -11.21
CA LEU A 256 -9.74 -11.18 -12.41
C LEU A 256 -9.26 -12.32 -13.31
N TRP A 257 -8.62 -13.34 -12.72
CA TRP A 257 -8.14 -14.52 -13.43
C TRP A 257 -9.31 -15.30 -14.07
N ARG A 258 -10.38 -15.52 -13.32
CA ARG A 258 -11.57 -16.24 -13.80
C ARG A 258 -12.30 -15.48 -14.91
N TYR A 259 -12.35 -14.16 -14.82
CA TYR A 259 -12.95 -13.31 -15.84
C TYR A 259 -12.34 -13.54 -17.24
N ARG A 260 -11.04 -13.89 -17.31
CA ARG A 260 -10.36 -14.17 -18.58
C ARG A 260 -10.97 -15.35 -19.35
N TYR A 261 -11.50 -16.34 -18.63
CA TYR A 261 -12.07 -17.53 -19.23
C TYR A 261 -13.60 -17.41 -19.45
N LEU A 262 -14.27 -16.70 -18.57
CA LEU A 262 -15.75 -16.66 -18.56
C LEU A 262 -16.33 -15.38 -19.18
N ALA A 263 -15.50 -14.36 -19.41
CA ALA A 263 -15.88 -13.01 -19.89
C ALA A 263 -17.02 -12.35 -19.08
N ARG A 264 -17.22 -12.79 -17.83
CA ARG A 264 -18.23 -12.26 -16.92
C ARG A 264 -17.76 -12.34 -15.47
N TYR A 265 -18.15 -11.35 -14.66
CA TYR A 265 -17.95 -11.35 -13.22
C TYR A 265 -19.01 -12.21 -12.52
N SER A 266 -18.61 -12.98 -11.50
CA SER A 266 -19.53 -13.75 -10.68
C SER A 266 -20.10 -12.90 -9.55
N LYS A 267 -21.42 -12.88 -9.42
CA LYS A 267 -22.08 -12.20 -8.30
C LYS A 267 -21.61 -12.74 -6.95
N THR A 268 -21.52 -14.06 -6.80
CA THR A 268 -21.03 -14.70 -5.57
C THR A 268 -19.60 -14.30 -5.24
N SER A 269 -18.69 -14.33 -6.21
CA SER A 269 -17.30 -13.95 -6.00
C SER A 269 -17.17 -12.46 -5.65
N LEU A 270 -17.92 -11.57 -6.34
CA LEU A 270 -17.97 -10.15 -6.00
C LEU A 270 -18.51 -9.91 -4.58
N SER A 271 -19.53 -10.70 -4.16
CA SER A 271 -20.04 -10.62 -2.78
C SER A 271 -19.02 -11.06 -1.74
N VAL A 272 -18.24 -12.10 -2.04
CA VAL A 272 -17.12 -12.53 -1.17
C VAL A 272 -16.06 -11.44 -1.07
N VAL A 273 -15.65 -10.83 -2.20
CA VAL A 273 -14.70 -9.71 -2.20
C VAL A 273 -15.24 -8.54 -1.37
N LEU A 274 -16.53 -8.20 -1.51
CA LEU A 274 -17.15 -7.12 -0.73
C LEU A 274 -17.12 -7.41 0.77
N ALA A 275 -17.52 -8.61 1.17
CA ALA A 275 -17.51 -9.01 2.59
C ALA A 275 -16.10 -8.96 3.19
N LEU A 276 -15.11 -9.53 2.51
CA LEU A 276 -13.71 -9.47 2.92
C LEU A 276 -13.22 -8.02 2.99
N ALA A 277 -13.56 -7.20 2.01
CA ALA A 277 -13.15 -5.80 1.97
C ALA A 277 -13.74 -4.97 3.12
N LEU A 278 -15.00 -5.19 3.48
CA LEU A 278 -15.62 -4.50 4.63
C LEU A 278 -14.99 -4.91 5.96
N ILE A 279 -14.72 -6.20 6.15
CA ILE A 279 -14.03 -6.72 7.34
C ILE A 279 -12.60 -6.14 7.39
N THR A 280 -11.88 -6.18 6.27
CA THR A 280 -10.52 -5.64 6.18
C THR A 280 -10.48 -4.14 6.48
N LEU A 281 -11.45 -3.38 5.99
CA LEU A 281 -11.53 -1.94 6.29
C LEU A 281 -11.70 -1.68 7.79
N ALA A 282 -12.57 -2.44 8.48
CA ALA A 282 -12.75 -2.30 9.91
C ALA A 282 -11.44 -2.58 10.68
N VAL A 283 -10.71 -3.64 10.30
CA VAL A 283 -9.42 -4.00 10.88
C VAL A 283 -8.34 -2.95 10.58
N LEU A 284 -8.28 -2.44 9.34
CA LEU A 284 -7.36 -1.36 8.97
C LEU A 284 -7.61 -0.08 9.76
N THR A 285 -8.88 0.26 10.01
CA THR A 285 -9.25 1.43 10.82
C THR A 285 -8.73 1.29 12.25
N GLU A 286 -8.94 0.14 12.87
CA GLU A 286 -8.42 -0.14 14.21
C GLU A 286 -6.88 -0.11 14.25
N THR A 287 -6.24 -0.69 13.24
CA THR A 287 -4.77 -0.64 13.08
C THR A 287 -4.27 0.80 12.99
N GLY A 288 -4.93 1.64 12.20
CA GLY A 288 -4.59 3.05 12.05
C GLY A 288 -4.74 3.84 13.35
N ILE A 289 -5.83 3.62 14.11
CA ILE A 289 -6.05 4.25 15.41
C ILE A 289 -4.93 3.89 16.38
N ARG A 290 -4.57 2.60 16.49
CA ARG A 290 -3.50 2.13 17.38
C ARG A 290 -2.12 2.60 16.93
N GLY A 291 -1.87 2.69 15.62
CA GLY A 291 -0.66 3.29 15.07
C GLY A 291 -0.52 4.76 15.45
N GLY A 292 -1.61 5.53 15.37
CA GLY A 292 -1.65 6.90 15.85
C GLY A 292 -1.30 7.04 17.33
N TYR A 293 -1.67 6.09 18.16
CA TYR A 293 -1.33 6.12 19.58
C TYR A 293 0.17 6.03 19.90
N ILE A 294 0.99 5.54 18.98
CA ILE A 294 2.44 5.40 19.21
C ILE A 294 3.08 6.79 19.39
N ASN A 295 2.81 7.71 18.48
CA ASN A 295 3.43 9.05 18.46
C ASN A 295 2.52 10.17 18.95
N HIS A 296 1.24 9.87 19.25
CA HIS A 296 0.24 10.83 19.66
C HIS A 296 -0.31 10.53 21.07
N PRO A 297 0.49 10.76 22.15
CA PRO A 297 0.04 10.52 23.51
C PRO A 297 -1.21 11.34 23.90
N GLU A 298 -1.46 12.47 23.21
CA GLU A 298 -2.65 13.32 23.42
C GLU A 298 -3.97 12.64 23.08
N ILE A 299 -3.91 11.62 22.23
CA ILE A 299 -5.11 10.89 21.83
C ILE A 299 -5.31 9.58 22.59
N ARG A 300 -4.37 9.24 23.48
CA ARG A 300 -4.47 8.04 24.33
C ARG A 300 -5.38 8.23 25.55
N ALA A 301 -5.82 9.47 25.84
CA ALA A 301 -6.60 9.77 27.04
C ALA A 301 -7.86 8.90 27.10
N GLY A 302 -7.98 8.05 28.14
CA GLY A 302 -9.09 7.15 28.36
C GLY A 302 -8.99 5.79 27.63
N SER A 303 -7.85 5.46 26.99
CA SER A 303 -7.64 4.12 26.47
C SER A 303 -7.00 3.20 27.52
N ASP A 304 -7.54 1.98 27.67
CA ASP A 304 -7.01 0.93 28.57
C ASP A 304 -5.63 0.42 28.14
N LEU A 305 -5.10 0.92 27.03
CA LEU A 305 -3.80 0.53 26.46
C LEU A 305 -2.60 0.97 27.32
N LEU A 306 -2.78 1.92 28.25
CA LEU A 306 -1.71 2.42 29.11
C LEU A 306 -1.28 1.45 30.20
N GLY A 307 -2.05 0.40 30.46
CA GLY A 307 -1.78 -0.60 31.48
C GLY A 307 -1.41 -1.98 30.95
N THR A 308 -1.26 -2.16 29.62
CA THR A 308 -0.95 -3.47 29.06
C THR A 308 0.51 -3.84 29.26
N ASP A 309 0.75 -5.07 29.67
CA ASP A 309 2.07 -5.68 29.77
C ASP A 309 2.75 -5.65 28.39
N PRO A 310 3.99 -5.11 28.27
CA PRO A 310 4.73 -5.08 27.03
C PRO A 310 5.07 -6.47 26.47
N ASN A 311 4.87 -7.53 27.26
CA ASN A 311 5.09 -8.92 26.87
C ASN A 311 3.78 -9.67 26.53
N MET A 312 2.64 -8.99 26.47
CA MET A 312 1.36 -9.56 26.08
C MET A 312 0.95 -9.10 24.68
N GLY A 313 0.23 -9.96 23.95
CA GLY A 313 -0.33 -9.72 22.63
C GLY A 313 -0.20 -10.94 21.72
N TRP A 314 -1.03 -11.02 20.70
CA TRP A 314 -1.02 -12.14 19.73
C TRP A 314 0.33 -12.27 19.03
N SER A 315 0.88 -11.16 18.59
CA SER A 315 2.17 -11.11 17.91
C SER A 315 3.32 -11.59 18.80
N VAL A 316 3.29 -11.27 20.08
CA VAL A 316 4.29 -11.73 21.07
C VAL A 316 4.17 -13.23 21.30
N LEU A 317 2.94 -13.76 21.44
CA LEU A 317 2.71 -15.20 21.59
C LEU A 317 3.17 -15.99 20.38
N ILE A 318 2.89 -15.49 19.16
CA ILE A 318 3.34 -16.11 17.92
C ILE A 318 4.88 -16.09 17.84
N GLU A 319 5.51 -14.95 18.16
CA GLU A 319 6.96 -14.81 18.20
C GLU A 319 7.61 -15.86 19.15
N GLN A 320 7.09 -15.97 20.36
CA GLN A 320 7.58 -16.96 21.34
C GLN A 320 7.38 -18.40 20.88
N ALA A 321 6.22 -18.70 20.28
CA ALA A 321 5.92 -20.04 19.77
C ALA A 321 6.84 -20.44 18.62
N ILE A 322 7.11 -19.53 17.68
CA ILE A 322 7.88 -19.80 16.46
C ILE A 322 9.38 -19.78 16.73
N ASN A 323 9.84 -19.05 17.72
CA ASN A 323 11.26 -18.99 18.10
C ASN A 323 11.79 -20.35 18.64
N ASN A 324 10.97 -21.39 18.62
CA ASN A 324 11.35 -22.76 18.94
C ASN A 324 11.67 -23.53 17.66
N VAL A 325 12.81 -24.23 17.63
CA VAL A 325 13.29 -25.05 16.49
C VAL A 325 12.23 -26.04 15.99
N ILE A 326 11.43 -26.62 16.88
CA ILE A 326 10.36 -27.57 16.52
C ILE A 326 9.32 -26.93 15.59
N TRP A 327 9.02 -25.65 15.77
CA TRP A 327 8.07 -24.92 14.94
C TRP A 327 8.73 -24.17 13.76
N PHE A 328 9.95 -23.70 13.94
CA PHE A 328 10.66 -22.97 12.89
C PHE A 328 10.94 -23.82 11.65
N VAL A 329 11.42 -25.08 11.85
CA VAL A 329 11.79 -25.97 10.73
C VAL A 329 10.60 -26.33 9.83
N PRO A 330 9.41 -26.71 10.35
CA PRO A 330 8.23 -26.93 9.50
C PRO A 330 7.85 -25.69 8.67
N TRP A 331 7.84 -24.49 9.26
CA TRP A 331 7.51 -23.26 8.53
C TRP A 331 8.53 -22.93 7.46
N GLN A 332 9.80 -23.12 7.73
CA GLN A 332 10.87 -22.97 6.74
C GLN A 332 10.70 -23.97 5.58
N THR A 333 10.30 -25.21 5.87
CA THR A 333 10.01 -26.22 4.85
C THR A 333 8.84 -25.79 3.96
N VAL A 334 7.74 -25.32 4.55
CA VAL A 334 6.59 -24.79 3.80
C VAL A 334 7.01 -23.56 2.95
N HIS A 335 7.90 -22.73 3.47
CA HIS A 335 8.47 -21.59 2.74
C HIS A 335 9.20 -22.03 1.46
N PHE A 336 10.01 -23.09 1.53
CA PHE A 336 10.70 -23.63 0.36
C PHE A 336 9.73 -24.23 -0.67
N PHE A 337 8.68 -24.92 -0.24
CA PHE A 337 7.63 -25.39 -1.15
C PHE A 337 6.93 -24.23 -1.84
N GLY A 338 6.53 -23.19 -1.09
CA GLY A 338 5.91 -22.00 -1.64
C GLY A 338 6.80 -21.32 -2.68
N TYR A 339 8.07 -21.18 -2.37
CA TYR A 339 9.06 -20.61 -3.28
C TYR A 339 9.21 -21.45 -4.57
N THR A 340 9.25 -22.77 -4.46
CA THR A 340 9.35 -23.66 -5.63
C THR A 340 8.12 -23.51 -6.53
N LEU A 341 6.91 -23.43 -5.95
CA LEU A 341 5.68 -23.19 -6.72
C LEU A 341 5.71 -21.86 -7.47
N VAL A 342 6.11 -20.78 -6.80
CA VAL A 342 6.23 -19.47 -7.46
C VAL A 342 7.24 -19.53 -8.59
N PHE A 343 8.44 -20.03 -8.30
CA PHE A 343 9.53 -20.01 -9.26
C PHE A 343 9.18 -20.80 -10.52
N VAL A 344 8.75 -22.04 -10.37
CA VAL A 344 8.44 -22.90 -11.53
C VAL A 344 7.29 -22.31 -12.35
N THR A 345 6.19 -21.91 -11.71
CA THR A 345 5.01 -21.41 -12.45
C THR A 345 5.27 -20.08 -13.14
N VAL A 346 5.91 -19.13 -12.44
CA VAL A 346 6.20 -17.81 -13.00
C VAL A 346 7.27 -17.92 -14.08
N MET A 347 8.29 -18.75 -13.88
CA MET A 347 9.33 -18.96 -14.91
C MET A 347 8.76 -19.54 -16.21
N VAL A 348 7.88 -20.53 -16.14
CA VAL A 348 7.22 -21.10 -17.33
C VAL A 348 6.45 -20.02 -18.08
N VAL A 349 5.71 -19.15 -17.37
CA VAL A 349 4.98 -18.04 -17.97
C VAL A 349 5.94 -17.04 -18.62
N CYS A 350 7.00 -16.63 -17.91
CA CYS A 350 8.02 -15.72 -18.45
C CYS A 350 8.71 -16.30 -19.69
N LEU A 351 9.11 -17.55 -19.64
CA LEU A 351 9.77 -18.22 -20.78
C LEU A 351 8.84 -18.25 -21.99
N ARG A 352 7.54 -18.54 -21.81
CA ARG A 352 6.56 -18.48 -22.90
C ARG A 352 6.47 -17.07 -23.52
N ILE A 353 6.44 -16.03 -22.71
CA ILE A 353 6.38 -14.63 -23.16
C ILE A 353 7.67 -14.26 -23.91
N LEU A 354 8.83 -14.73 -23.44
CA LEU A 354 10.14 -14.49 -24.05
C LEU A 354 10.36 -15.24 -25.37
N GLY A 355 9.48 -16.20 -25.69
CA GLY A 355 9.53 -16.91 -26.98
C GLY A 355 9.95 -18.37 -26.88
N ALA A 356 10.16 -18.91 -25.67
CA ALA A 356 10.20 -20.36 -25.46
C ALA A 356 8.78 -20.95 -25.55
N PHE A 357 8.67 -22.23 -25.84
CA PHE A 357 7.37 -22.94 -25.87
C PHE A 357 6.32 -22.27 -26.77
N LYS A 358 6.72 -21.70 -27.92
CA LYS A 358 5.84 -21.02 -28.86
C LYS A 358 4.66 -21.86 -29.36
N SER A 359 4.80 -23.18 -29.36
CA SER A 359 3.70 -24.10 -29.72
C SER A 359 2.50 -24.03 -28.78
N MET A 360 2.65 -23.42 -27.58
CA MET A 360 1.58 -23.27 -26.60
C MET A 360 0.99 -21.85 -26.68
N PRO A 361 -0.35 -21.69 -26.70
CA PRO A 361 -0.95 -20.36 -26.55
C PRO A 361 -0.72 -19.82 -25.14
N PHE A 362 -0.68 -18.49 -24.96
CA PHE A 362 -0.50 -17.89 -23.65
C PHE A 362 -1.56 -18.34 -22.62
N SER A 363 -2.80 -18.53 -23.05
CA SER A 363 -3.90 -19.01 -22.22
C SER A 363 -3.63 -20.37 -21.55
N ALA A 364 -2.78 -21.21 -22.14
CA ALA A 364 -2.39 -22.49 -21.56
C ALA A 364 -1.46 -22.29 -20.33
N VAL A 365 -0.43 -21.44 -20.45
CA VAL A 365 0.48 -21.16 -19.32
C VAL A 365 -0.17 -20.27 -18.27
N HIS A 366 -1.11 -19.40 -18.65
CA HIS A 366 -1.88 -18.58 -17.73
C HIS A 366 -2.69 -19.42 -16.70
N ARG A 367 -3.07 -20.65 -17.06
CA ARG A 367 -3.73 -21.60 -16.14
C ARG A 367 -2.85 -22.02 -14.96
N LEU A 368 -1.54 -21.83 -15.04
CA LEU A 368 -0.61 -22.15 -13.97
C LEU A 368 -0.54 -21.05 -12.90
N LEU A 369 -0.95 -19.81 -13.21
CA LEU A 369 -0.83 -18.67 -12.30
C LEU A 369 -1.46 -18.89 -10.91
N PRO A 370 -2.60 -19.59 -10.74
CA PRO A 370 -3.14 -19.88 -9.40
C PRO A 370 -2.17 -20.65 -8.50
N LEU A 371 -1.37 -21.56 -9.06
CA LEU A 371 -0.32 -22.27 -8.30
C LEU A 371 0.79 -21.31 -7.86
N GLY A 372 1.18 -20.37 -8.76
CA GLY A 372 2.13 -19.34 -8.42
C GLY A 372 1.62 -18.42 -7.31
N VAL A 373 0.37 -17.98 -7.38
CA VAL A 373 -0.26 -17.13 -6.33
C VAL A 373 -0.36 -17.91 -5.00
N ALA A 374 -0.74 -19.17 -5.03
CA ALA A 374 -0.72 -20.03 -3.83
C ALA A 374 0.70 -20.08 -3.22
N GLY A 375 1.72 -20.25 -4.05
CA GLY A 375 3.12 -20.19 -3.62
C GLY A 375 3.50 -18.84 -2.99
N VAL A 376 3.05 -17.70 -3.58
CA VAL A 376 3.26 -16.37 -2.99
C VAL A 376 2.60 -16.26 -1.62
N VAL A 377 1.35 -16.70 -1.48
CA VAL A 377 0.63 -16.69 -0.19
C VAL A 377 1.38 -17.51 0.86
N MET A 378 1.82 -18.73 0.51
CA MET A 378 2.63 -19.58 1.40
C MET A 378 3.91 -18.87 1.82
N ASN A 379 4.61 -18.23 0.88
CA ASN A 379 5.87 -17.53 1.14
C ASN A 379 5.69 -16.29 2.02
N VAL A 380 4.67 -15.47 1.75
CA VAL A 380 4.39 -14.28 2.55
C VAL A 380 4.01 -14.70 3.97
N PHE A 381 3.11 -15.66 4.12
CA PHE A 381 2.68 -16.16 5.42
C PHE A 381 3.85 -16.71 6.25
N THR A 382 4.58 -17.66 5.72
CA THR A 382 5.71 -18.30 6.44
C THR A 382 6.88 -17.36 6.62
N GLY A 383 7.15 -16.46 5.64
CA GLY A 383 8.19 -15.46 5.75
C GLY A 383 7.90 -14.42 6.84
N MET A 384 6.63 -14.05 7.04
CA MET A 384 6.25 -13.16 8.16
C MET A 384 6.42 -13.85 9.51
N LEU A 385 6.08 -15.15 9.61
CA LEU A 385 6.31 -15.91 10.83
C LEU A 385 7.82 -15.98 11.17
N MET A 386 8.67 -16.26 10.18
CA MET A 386 10.13 -16.28 10.37
C MET A 386 10.69 -14.91 10.73
N LEU A 387 10.19 -13.84 10.12
CA LEU A 387 10.55 -12.45 10.48
C LEU A 387 10.19 -12.16 11.95
N MET A 388 9.01 -12.60 12.39
CA MET A 388 8.57 -12.40 13.78
C MET A 388 9.45 -13.16 14.78
N ALA A 389 9.93 -14.35 14.42
CA ALA A 389 10.79 -15.16 15.29
C ALA A 389 12.12 -14.45 15.63
N ASP A 390 12.71 -13.74 14.69
CA ASP A 390 13.98 -13.02 14.91
C ASP A 390 14.03 -11.73 14.05
N THR A 391 13.20 -10.76 14.42
CA THR A 391 13.10 -9.48 13.69
C THR A 391 14.46 -8.79 13.59
N GLY A 392 15.22 -8.74 14.69
CA GLY A 392 16.52 -8.05 14.75
C GLY A 392 17.52 -8.60 13.74
N ARG A 393 17.60 -9.92 13.61
CA ARG A 393 18.48 -10.56 12.64
C ARG A 393 18.13 -10.18 11.21
N TYR A 394 16.84 -10.26 10.83
CA TYR A 394 16.42 -10.00 9.45
C TYR A 394 16.58 -8.52 9.07
N VAL A 395 16.18 -7.60 9.93
CA VAL A 395 16.20 -6.16 9.58
C VAL A 395 17.62 -5.58 9.52
N ASN A 396 18.56 -6.17 10.22
CA ASN A 396 19.97 -5.77 10.19
C ASN A 396 20.76 -6.44 9.07
N GLU A 397 20.16 -7.40 8.36
CA GLU A 397 20.83 -8.15 7.30
C GLU A 397 20.72 -7.43 5.95
N PRO A 398 21.84 -6.96 5.34
CA PRO A 398 21.79 -6.21 4.08
C PRO A 398 21.15 -6.96 2.92
N SER A 399 21.27 -8.30 2.87
CA SER A 399 20.69 -9.14 1.82
C SER A 399 19.16 -9.25 1.89
N PHE A 400 18.58 -8.93 3.04
CA PHE A 400 17.13 -8.95 3.26
C PHE A 400 16.40 -7.84 2.49
N TRP A 401 16.97 -6.64 2.40
CA TRP A 401 16.28 -5.47 1.84
C TRP A 401 16.09 -5.53 0.32
N PRO A 402 17.07 -5.94 -0.49
CA PRO A 402 16.84 -6.20 -1.91
C PRO A 402 15.71 -7.22 -2.14
N LYS A 403 15.66 -8.31 -1.34
CA LYS A 403 14.56 -9.27 -1.40
C LYS A 403 13.20 -8.59 -1.15
N MET A 404 13.10 -7.74 -0.11
CA MET A 404 11.85 -7.04 0.24
C MET A 404 11.46 -5.99 -0.78
N PHE A 405 12.41 -5.36 -1.46
CA PHE A 405 12.17 -4.40 -2.51
C PHE A 405 11.66 -5.06 -3.81
N PHE A 406 12.30 -6.14 -4.25
CA PHE A 406 11.95 -6.79 -5.51
C PHE A 406 10.72 -7.71 -5.43
N LEU A 407 10.34 -8.18 -4.25
CA LEU A 407 9.16 -9.02 -4.05
C LEU A 407 7.85 -8.34 -4.51
N PRO A 408 7.49 -7.13 -4.07
CA PRO A 408 6.29 -6.45 -4.56
C PRO A 408 6.39 -6.08 -6.04
N ILE A 409 7.57 -5.73 -6.55
CA ILE A 409 7.77 -5.44 -7.98
C ILE A 409 7.46 -6.69 -8.82
N GLY A 410 8.03 -7.83 -8.46
CA GLY A 410 7.76 -9.10 -9.12
C GLY A 410 6.28 -9.50 -9.04
N ALA A 411 5.64 -9.34 -7.89
CA ALA A 411 4.23 -9.67 -7.71
C ALA A 411 3.29 -8.76 -8.51
N ILE A 412 3.53 -7.44 -8.53
CA ILE A 412 2.76 -6.48 -9.37
C ILE A 412 2.94 -6.78 -10.86
N ALA A 413 4.15 -7.12 -11.27
CA ALA A 413 4.41 -7.48 -12.65
C ALA A 413 3.73 -8.81 -13.04
N VAL A 414 3.61 -9.78 -12.14
CA VAL A 414 2.78 -11.00 -12.34
C VAL A 414 1.30 -10.67 -12.46
N LEU A 415 0.82 -9.68 -11.69
CA LEU A 415 -0.56 -9.18 -11.87
C LEU A 415 -0.81 -8.70 -13.31
N TYR A 416 0.18 -8.04 -13.93
CA TYR A 416 0.09 -7.65 -15.34
C TYR A 416 -0.18 -8.86 -16.25
N PHE A 417 0.44 -10.02 -16.01
CA PHE A 417 0.18 -11.23 -16.79
C PHE A 417 -1.28 -11.69 -16.69
N SER A 418 -1.91 -11.49 -15.54
CA SER A 418 -3.31 -11.86 -15.33
C SER A 418 -4.29 -10.92 -16.03
N VAL A 419 -3.95 -9.62 -16.18
CA VAL A 419 -4.90 -8.60 -16.66
C VAL A 419 -4.57 -8.06 -18.07
N SER A 420 -3.43 -8.42 -18.67
CA SER A 420 -3.02 -7.91 -19.99
C SER A 420 -3.87 -8.49 -21.10
N ASP A 421 -4.51 -7.61 -21.87
CA ASP A 421 -5.29 -8.00 -23.06
C ASP A 421 -4.37 -8.43 -24.21
N ASP A 422 -3.21 -7.77 -24.36
CA ASP A 422 -2.22 -8.08 -25.39
C ASP A 422 -1.67 -9.51 -25.24
N LEU A 423 -1.35 -9.90 -23.99
CA LEU A 423 -0.89 -11.26 -23.70
C LEU A 423 -1.97 -12.31 -23.91
N TRP A 424 -3.23 -11.98 -23.57
CA TRP A 424 -4.35 -12.90 -23.75
C TRP A 424 -4.57 -13.28 -25.23
N LEU A 425 -4.24 -12.37 -26.15
CA LEU A 425 -4.38 -12.58 -27.59
C LEU A 425 -3.22 -13.38 -28.21
N VAL A 426 -2.13 -13.67 -27.49
CA VAL A 426 -0.98 -14.42 -28.01
C VAL A 426 -1.35 -15.89 -28.21
N LYS A 427 -1.47 -16.31 -29.45
CA LYS A 427 -1.80 -17.67 -29.87
C LYS A 427 -0.55 -18.57 -29.96
N ALA A 428 -0.76 -19.85 -30.24
CA ALA A 428 0.32 -20.76 -30.60
C ALA A 428 1.03 -20.29 -31.86
N GLY A 429 2.35 -20.21 -31.81
CA GLY A 429 3.21 -19.67 -32.88
C GLY A 429 3.51 -18.18 -32.76
N ASP A 430 2.66 -17.39 -32.09
CA ASP A 430 2.81 -15.94 -32.00
C ASP A 430 3.88 -15.52 -30.98
N ASP A 431 4.50 -14.37 -31.23
CA ASP A 431 5.36 -13.66 -30.30
C ASP A 431 4.58 -12.64 -29.45
N ALA A 432 4.97 -12.50 -28.20
CA ALA A 432 4.48 -11.41 -27.36
C ALA A 432 5.12 -10.08 -27.76
N THR A 433 4.44 -8.96 -27.41
CA THR A 433 4.95 -7.61 -27.66
C THR A 433 6.27 -7.36 -26.92
N VAL A 434 7.08 -6.42 -27.42
CA VAL A 434 8.35 -6.01 -26.78
C VAL A 434 8.10 -5.56 -25.33
N GLY A 435 7.03 -4.80 -25.09
CA GLY A 435 6.66 -4.36 -23.73
C GLY A 435 6.37 -5.53 -22.81
N SER A 436 5.61 -6.54 -23.26
CA SER A 436 5.34 -7.75 -22.46
C SER A 436 6.61 -8.57 -22.21
N LYS A 437 7.53 -8.65 -23.18
CA LYS A 437 8.84 -9.29 -23.00
C LYS A 437 9.69 -8.56 -21.97
N ALA A 438 9.71 -7.22 -21.98
CA ALA A 438 10.44 -6.43 -20.99
C ALA A 438 9.89 -6.67 -19.55
N ILE A 439 8.57 -6.73 -19.39
CA ILE A 439 7.95 -7.07 -18.11
C ILE A 439 8.30 -8.51 -17.69
N ALA A 440 8.32 -9.46 -18.60
CA ALA A 440 8.73 -10.84 -18.29
C ALA A 440 10.19 -10.93 -17.81
N VAL A 441 11.11 -10.13 -18.42
CA VAL A 441 12.50 -10.01 -17.93
C VAL A 441 12.54 -9.40 -16.53
N LEU A 442 11.77 -8.34 -16.28
CA LEU A 442 11.68 -7.70 -14.95
C LEU A 442 11.19 -8.71 -13.89
N VAL A 443 10.14 -9.48 -14.20
CA VAL A 443 9.63 -10.54 -13.31
C VAL A 443 10.69 -11.59 -13.04
N PHE A 444 11.34 -12.08 -14.10
CA PHE A 444 12.40 -13.08 -14.01
C PHE A 444 13.54 -12.60 -13.09
N ALA A 445 14.07 -11.40 -13.36
CA ALA A 445 15.13 -10.80 -12.57
C ALA A 445 14.72 -10.57 -11.12
N SER A 446 13.51 -10.05 -10.88
CA SER A 446 12.98 -9.80 -9.53
C SER A 446 12.95 -11.08 -8.70
N TRP A 447 12.44 -12.17 -9.24
CA TRP A 447 12.38 -13.44 -8.52
C TRP A 447 13.75 -14.07 -8.28
N ILE A 448 14.72 -13.93 -9.21
CA ILE A 448 16.10 -14.34 -8.97
C ILE A 448 16.71 -13.56 -7.81
N ILE A 449 16.54 -12.23 -7.77
CA ILE A 449 17.04 -11.39 -6.68
C ILE A 449 16.39 -11.77 -5.34
N VAL A 450 15.08 -12.01 -5.33
CA VAL A 450 14.34 -12.47 -4.13
C VAL A 450 14.93 -13.80 -3.59
N ILE A 451 15.25 -14.73 -4.49
CA ILE A 451 15.84 -16.02 -4.13
C ILE A 451 17.25 -15.84 -3.58
N MET A 452 18.09 -15.11 -4.32
CA MET A 452 19.49 -14.86 -3.92
C MET A 452 19.55 -14.16 -2.57
N GLY A 453 18.74 -13.11 -2.36
CA GLY A 453 18.65 -12.41 -1.08
C GLY A 453 18.25 -13.37 0.07
N GLY A 454 17.26 -14.25 -0.17
CA GLY A 454 16.88 -15.27 0.82
C GLY A 454 17.96 -16.29 1.12
N ARG A 455 18.75 -16.68 0.12
CA ARG A 455 19.86 -17.67 0.28
C ARG A 455 21.10 -17.07 0.93
N LEU A 456 21.32 -15.77 0.80
CA LEU A 456 22.47 -15.08 1.41
C LEU A 456 22.27 -14.84 2.91
N LEU A 457 21.02 -14.76 3.40
CA LEU A 457 20.69 -14.51 4.81
C LEU A 457 21.49 -15.34 5.85
N PRO A 458 21.82 -16.63 5.64
CA PRO A 458 22.61 -17.39 6.61
C PRO A 458 24.12 -17.10 6.57
N TYR A 459 24.63 -16.44 5.52
CA TYR A 459 26.07 -16.35 5.24
C TYR A 459 26.63 -14.95 5.37
N VAL A 460 25.79 -13.92 5.38
CA VAL A 460 26.22 -12.51 5.50
C VAL A 460 25.86 -12.05 6.92
N THR A 461 26.65 -12.48 7.90
CA THR A 461 26.66 -11.89 9.23
C THR A 461 27.80 -10.86 9.26
N LEU A 462 27.44 -9.58 9.28
CA LEU A 462 28.38 -8.49 9.58
C LEU A 462 28.53 -8.33 11.09
#